data_9f8b43d83bc049d8ef9ad01793f9048a
#
_entry.id   9f8b43d83bc049d8ef9ad01793f9048a
#
_cell.length_a   1.000
_cell.length_b   1.000
_cell.length_c   1.000
_cell.angle_alpha   90.00
_cell.angle_beta   90.00
_cell.angle_gamma   90.00
#
_symmetry.space_group_name_H-M   'P 1'
#
loop_
_entity.id
_entity.type
_entity.pdbx_description
1 polymer ?
#
loop_
_entity_poly.entity_id
_entity_poly.type
_entity_poly.pdbx_seq_one_letter_code
_entity_poly.pdbx_strand_id
1 'polypeptide(L)'
;SKKESRRVKRRDKELKGGAITVPSFYQDYNARAAGDDEFRSTTRDVRKLLDEIKAEGGVDGLVLDLRENGGGHLSEAIGLVNLFVPKGPVVQLRETGGRVEVLESEDKAAAYSGPLTILVDRFSASASEIFAAAMQDYGRGLVIGQQTYGKGSVQNLYPLDRYALGQDPGYGQLTVTIGMPYRVTRDR
;
A
#
# COMPACT_ATOMS: atom_id res chain seq x y z
N SER A 1 8.29 -6.91 -4.48
CA SER A 1 8.90 -5.57 -4.53
C SER A 1 10.37 -5.65 -4.90
N LYS A 2 10.91 -4.62 -5.53
CA LYS A 2 12.30 -4.55 -6.01
C LYS A 2 12.92 -3.21 -5.62
N LYS A 3 14.19 -3.24 -5.20
CA LYS A 3 14.99 -2.07 -4.83
C LYS A 3 15.99 -1.73 -5.93
N GLU A 4 16.16 -0.43 -6.18
CA GLU A 4 17.26 0.13 -6.99
C GLU A 4 17.86 1.33 -6.25
N SER A 5 19.15 1.58 -6.42
CA SER A 5 19.82 2.77 -5.91
C SER A 5 20.65 3.43 -7.01
N ARG A 6 20.63 4.75 -7.06
CA ARG A 6 21.43 5.54 -8.02
C ARG A 6 22.07 6.74 -7.33
N ARG A 7 23.26 7.09 -7.76
CA ARG A 7 23.93 8.34 -7.40
C ARG A 7 23.63 9.39 -8.46
N VAL A 8 23.25 10.59 -8.02
CA VAL A 8 22.94 11.71 -8.89
C VAL A 8 23.79 12.91 -8.45
N LYS A 9 24.54 13.49 -9.37
CA LYS A 9 25.30 14.71 -9.11
C LYS A 9 24.43 15.94 -9.34
N ARG A 10 24.27 16.76 -8.30
CA ARG A 10 23.54 18.03 -8.36
C ARG A 10 24.43 19.15 -7.87
N ARG A 11 24.83 20.05 -8.78
CA ARG A 11 25.85 21.08 -8.54
C ARG A 11 27.10 20.42 -7.97
N ASP A 12 27.55 20.80 -6.77
CA ASP A 12 28.77 20.30 -6.14
C ASP A 12 28.50 19.15 -5.12
N LYS A 13 27.27 18.60 -5.07
CA LYS A 13 26.89 17.51 -4.17
C LYS A 13 26.52 16.26 -4.94
N GLU A 14 27.07 15.14 -4.51
CA GLU A 14 26.60 13.81 -4.91
C GLU A 14 25.46 13.39 -3.99
N LEU A 15 24.29 13.08 -4.57
CA LEU A 15 23.11 12.60 -3.84
C LEU A 15 22.88 11.12 -4.14
N LYS A 16 22.56 10.36 -3.11
CA LYS A 16 22.19 8.94 -3.21
C LYS A 16 20.67 8.82 -3.21
N GLY A 17 20.07 8.51 -4.36
CA GLY A 17 18.64 8.20 -4.48
C GLY A 17 18.37 6.71 -4.33
N GLY A 18 17.29 6.36 -3.63
CA GLY A 18 16.74 5.00 -3.59
C GLY A 18 15.42 4.93 -4.36
N ALA A 19 15.15 3.81 -5.00
CA ALA A 19 13.85 3.53 -5.60
C ALA A 19 13.38 2.14 -5.20
N ILE A 20 12.11 2.03 -4.83
CA ILE A 20 11.42 0.76 -4.55
C ILE A 20 10.22 0.66 -5.47
N THR A 21 10.21 -0.37 -6.33
CA THR A 21 9.04 -0.69 -7.17
C THR A 21 8.13 -1.65 -6.42
N VAL A 22 6.85 -1.28 -6.33
CA VAL A 22 5.79 -2.08 -5.73
C VAL A 22 4.82 -2.50 -6.82
N PRO A 23 4.88 -3.75 -7.31
CA PRO A 23 4.09 -4.19 -8.48
C PRO A 23 2.61 -4.42 -8.14
N SER A 24 2.30 -4.74 -6.90
CA SER A 24 0.94 -4.92 -6.38
C SER A 24 0.94 -4.90 -4.86
N PHE A 25 -0.25 -4.81 -4.25
CA PHE A 25 -0.43 -4.97 -2.80
C PHE A 25 -0.81 -6.42 -2.48
N TYR A 26 0.20 -7.29 -2.44
CA TYR A 26 0.07 -8.72 -2.25
C TYR A 26 0.23 -9.15 -0.80
N GLN A 27 -0.46 -10.25 -0.45
CA GLN A 27 -0.31 -10.94 0.83
C GLN A 27 -0.55 -12.43 0.63
N ASP A 28 0.34 -13.28 1.16
CA ASP A 28 0.12 -14.72 1.22
C ASP A 28 -0.81 -15.06 2.38
N TYR A 29 -2.09 -15.17 2.05
CA TYR A 29 -3.15 -15.45 3.01
C TYR A 29 -3.01 -16.83 3.67
N ASN A 30 -2.61 -17.83 2.91
CA ASN A 30 -2.52 -19.21 3.39
C ASN A 30 -1.35 -19.36 4.36
N ALA A 31 -0.18 -18.82 4.02
CA ALA A 31 0.98 -18.81 4.91
C ALA A 31 0.67 -18.05 6.20
N ARG A 32 0.05 -16.85 6.10
CA ARG A 32 -0.36 -16.08 7.27
C ARG A 32 -1.35 -16.84 8.15
N ALA A 33 -2.37 -17.46 7.57
CA ALA A 33 -3.38 -18.26 8.30
C ALA A 33 -2.79 -19.52 8.96
N ALA A 34 -1.73 -20.07 8.38
CA ALA A 34 -0.97 -21.18 8.93
C ALA A 34 0.00 -20.78 10.07
N GLY A 35 0.09 -19.47 10.40
CA GLY A 35 0.99 -18.95 11.43
C GLY A 35 2.45 -18.82 10.97
N ASP A 36 2.70 -18.78 9.67
CA ASP A 36 4.04 -18.51 9.14
C ASP A 36 4.41 -17.05 9.37
N ASP A 37 5.32 -16.80 10.30
CA ASP A 37 5.82 -15.44 10.59
C ASP A 37 6.62 -14.83 9.45
N GLU A 38 7.04 -15.60 8.46
CA GLU A 38 7.78 -15.15 7.27
C GLU A 38 6.93 -15.07 6.00
N PHE A 39 5.58 -15.06 6.13
CA PHE A 39 4.67 -14.95 4.98
C PHE A 39 4.99 -13.73 4.09
N ARG A 40 4.86 -13.90 2.79
CA ARG A 40 5.11 -12.83 1.81
C ARG A 40 4.03 -11.77 1.86
N SER A 41 4.43 -10.52 2.01
CA SER A 41 3.53 -9.37 1.92
C SER A 41 4.27 -8.13 1.41
N THR A 42 3.52 -7.21 0.80
CA THR A 42 4.07 -5.94 0.31
C THR A 42 4.70 -5.14 1.45
N THR A 43 4.02 -5.02 2.58
CA THR A 43 4.49 -4.26 3.74
C THR A 43 5.79 -4.82 4.30
N ARG A 44 5.88 -6.15 4.44
CA ARG A 44 7.09 -6.82 4.96
C ARG A 44 8.26 -6.66 3.99
N ASP A 45 8.02 -6.89 2.71
CA ASP A 45 9.07 -6.78 1.69
C ASP A 45 9.60 -5.34 1.59
N VAL A 46 8.72 -4.34 1.60
CA VAL A 46 9.15 -2.94 1.57
C VAL A 46 9.91 -2.57 2.84
N ARG A 47 9.45 -3.02 4.02
CA ARG A 47 10.19 -2.83 5.28
C ARG A 47 11.59 -3.40 5.19
N LYS A 48 11.74 -4.65 4.73
CA LYS A 48 13.04 -5.29 4.53
C LYS A 48 13.94 -4.48 3.60
N LEU A 49 13.40 -4.00 2.48
CA LEU A 49 14.16 -3.17 1.54
C LEU A 49 14.57 -1.82 2.15
N LEU A 50 13.74 -1.21 3.01
CA LEU A 50 14.10 0.00 3.74
C LEU A 50 15.21 -0.25 4.78
N ASP A 51 15.15 -1.37 5.48
CA ASP A 51 16.19 -1.78 6.43
C ASP A 51 17.52 -2.05 5.72
N GLU A 52 17.50 -2.68 4.55
CA GLU A 52 18.68 -2.86 3.70
C GLU A 52 19.27 -1.52 3.24
N ILE A 53 18.42 -0.58 2.76
CA ILE A 53 18.83 0.78 2.38
C ILE A 53 19.52 1.46 3.56
N LYS A 54 18.95 1.35 4.76
CA LYS A 54 19.52 1.92 5.98
C LYS A 54 20.87 1.30 6.33
N ALA A 55 21.00 -0.03 6.22
CA ALA A 55 22.26 -0.75 6.47
C ALA A 55 23.36 -0.38 5.46
N GLU A 56 22.98 -0.01 4.22
CA GLU A 56 23.89 0.46 3.16
C GLU A 56 24.26 1.95 3.29
N GLY A 57 23.97 2.59 4.43
CA GLY A 57 24.27 3.99 4.72
C GLY A 57 23.15 4.97 4.36
N GLY A 58 21.94 4.48 4.08
CA GLY A 58 20.78 5.31 3.80
C GLY A 58 20.76 5.92 2.40
N VAL A 59 19.75 6.76 2.16
CA VAL A 59 19.54 7.52 0.93
C VAL A 59 19.12 8.96 1.26
N ASP A 60 19.45 9.92 0.39
CA ASP A 60 19.05 11.32 0.53
C ASP A 60 17.60 11.56 0.10
N GLY A 61 17.02 10.64 -0.67
CA GLY A 61 15.62 10.62 -1.07
C GLY A 61 15.19 9.26 -1.58
N LEU A 62 13.93 8.93 -1.37
CA LEU A 62 13.31 7.68 -1.78
C LEU A 62 12.22 7.92 -2.81
N VAL A 63 12.21 7.12 -3.85
CA VAL A 63 11.10 7.01 -4.81
C VAL A 63 10.37 5.70 -4.56
N LEU A 64 9.05 5.75 -4.36
CA LEU A 64 8.17 4.59 -4.35
C LEU A 64 7.40 4.56 -5.66
N ASP A 65 7.64 3.54 -6.47
CA ASP A 65 7.03 3.43 -7.80
C ASP A 65 5.81 2.51 -7.76
N LEU A 66 4.64 3.12 -7.98
CA LEU A 66 3.33 2.46 -8.04
C LEU A 66 2.74 2.47 -9.46
N ARG A 67 3.52 2.84 -10.46
CA ARG A 67 3.05 2.78 -11.85
C ARG A 67 2.72 1.33 -12.22
N GLU A 68 1.66 1.17 -13.01
CA GLU A 68 1.13 -0.15 -13.42
C GLU A 68 0.63 -1.02 -12.25
N ASN A 69 0.51 -0.45 -11.04
CA ASN A 69 0.05 -1.17 -9.85
C ASN A 69 -1.48 -1.06 -9.71
N GLY A 70 -2.21 -2.08 -10.10
CA GLY A 70 -3.68 -2.15 -10.02
C GLY A 70 -4.26 -2.28 -8.60
N GLY A 71 -3.43 -2.22 -7.56
CA GLY A 71 -3.86 -2.33 -6.17
C GLY A 71 -3.63 -3.72 -5.57
N GLY A 72 -4.57 -4.17 -4.75
CA GLY A 72 -4.54 -5.44 -4.03
C GLY A 72 -5.18 -5.34 -2.65
N HIS A 73 -4.57 -5.93 -1.65
CA HIS A 73 -5.12 -6.00 -0.29
C HIS A 73 -5.13 -4.64 0.41
N LEU A 74 -6.30 -4.27 0.96
CA LEU A 74 -6.47 -3.04 1.73
C LEU A 74 -5.58 -3.00 2.98
N SER A 75 -5.44 -4.14 3.67
CA SER A 75 -4.54 -4.28 4.82
C SER A 75 -3.08 -3.96 4.49
N GLU A 76 -2.64 -4.31 3.27
CA GLU A 76 -1.30 -3.99 2.80
C GLU A 76 -1.12 -2.51 2.47
N ALA A 77 -2.17 -1.84 1.97
CA ALA A 77 -2.13 -0.38 1.79
C ALA A 77 -1.98 0.34 3.14
N ILE A 78 -2.75 -0.07 4.16
CA ILE A 78 -2.67 0.49 5.50
C ILE A 78 -1.29 0.21 6.12
N GLY A 79 -0.82 -1.02 6.03
CA GLY A 79 0.51 -1.42 6.53
C GLY A 79 1.65 -0.67 5.83
N LEU A 80 1.54 -0.44 4.52
CA LEU A 80 2.53 0.34 3.79
C LEU A 80 2.53 1.82 4.20
N VAL A 81 1.34 2.42 4.41
CA VAL A 81 1.23 3.80 4.95
C VAL A 81 1.95 3.88 6.30
N ASN A 82 1.78 2.87 7.16
CA ASN A 82 2.40 2.84 8.49
C ASN A 82 3.94 2.82 8.46
N LEU A 83 4.56 2.44 7.36
CA LEU A 83 6.03 2.55 7.21
C LEU A 83 6.51 3.99 7.07
N PHE A 84 5.63 4.92 6.72
CA PHE A 84 5.95 6.31 6.42
C PHE A 84 5.21 7.32 7.31
N VAL A 85 4.01 6.96 7.80
CA VAL A 85 3.16 7.77 8.69
C VAL A 85 2.88 6.95 9.94
N PRO A 86 3.42 7.35 11.12
CA PRO A 86 3.40 6.48 12.31
C PRO A 86 2.00 6.28 12.88
N LYS A 87 1.10 7.27 12.79
CA LYS A 87 -0.25 7.22 13.38
C LYS A 87 -1.24 8.08 12.63
N GLY A 88 -2.46 7.60 12.52
CA GLY A 88 -3.61 8.37 12.06
C GLY A 88 -4.46 7.64 11.03
N PRO A 89 -5.57 8.24 10.62
CA PRO A 89 -6.46 7.72 9.60
C PRO A 89 -5.74 7.49 8.28
N VAL A 90 -6.02 6.37 7.62
CA VAL A 90 -5.49 6.05 6.29
C VAL A 90 -6.58 6.19 5.25
N VAL A 91 -7.74 5.65 5.54
CA VAL A 91 -8.91 5.68 4.67
C VAL A 91 -10.18 5.58 5.49
N GLN A 92 -11.23 6.24 5.06
CA GLN A 92 -12.57 6.09 5.60
C GLN A 92 -13.38 5.21 4.66
N LEU A 93 -13.96 4.14 5.16
CA LEU A 93 -14.79 3.22 4.38
C LEU A 93 -16.25 3.45 4.73
N ARG A 94 -17.02 3.92 3.75
CA ARG A 94 -18.48 4.03 3.90
C ARG A 94 -19.13 2.74 3.41
N GLU A 95 -19.68 2.00 4.34
CA GLU A 95 -20.38 0.75 4.09
C GLU A 95 -21.81 0.98 3.53
N THR A 96 -22.37 -0.06 2.94
CA THR A 96 -23.77 -0.16 2.61
C THR A 96 -24.60 0.03 3.88
N GLY A 97 -25.49 1.03 3.90
CA GLY A 97 -26.24 1.40 5.14
C GLY A 97 -25.73 2.69 5.79
N GLY A 98 -24.65 3.30 5.27
CA GLY A 98 -24.19 4.64 5.65
C GLY A 98 -23.24 4.68 6.84
N ARG A 99 -22.91 3.55 7.45
CA ARG A 99 -21.86 3.47 8.48
C ARG A 99 -20.50 3.85 7.87
N VAL A 100 -19.75 4.64 8.60
CA VAL A 100 -18.37 5.00 8.23
C VAL A 100 -17.42 4.32 9.21
N GLU A 101 -16.53 3.49 8.68
CA GLU A 101 -15.41 2.91 9.40
C GLU A 101 -14.14 3.68 9.04
N VAL A 102 -13.39 4.11 10.06
CA VAL A 102 -12.09 4.77 9.87
C VAL A 102 -11.00 3.72 10.09
N LEU A 103 -10.25 3.44 9.04
CA LEU A 103 -9.11 2.52 9.11
C LEU A 103 -7.84 3.35 9.32
N GLU A 104 -7.11 3.03 10.37
CA GLU A 104 -5.96 3.80 10.84
C GLU A 104 -4.66 3.01 10.71
N SER A 105 -3.55 3.73 10.56
CA SER A 105 -2.22 3.16 10.75
C SER A 105 -1.98 2.86 12.23
N GLU A 106 -1.25 1.78 12.50
CA GLU A 106 -0.86 1.42 13.85
C GLU A 106 0.15 2.44 14.41
N ASP A 107 0.14 2.59 15.75
CA ASP A 107 1.07 3.49 16.44
C ASP A 107 2.47 2.87 16.52
N LYS A 108 3.20 2.90 15.41
CA LYS A 108 4.58 2.41 15.30
C LYS A 108 5.46 3.50 14.71
N ALA A 109 6.72 3.51 15.08
CA ALA A 109 7.69 4.42 14.48
C ALA A 109 7.80 4.19 12.95
N ALA A 110 7.83 5.29 12.18
CA ALA A 110 8.04 5.21 10.75
C ALA A 110 9.38 4.54 10.42
N ALA A 111 9.36 3.63 9.44
CA ALA A 111 10.57 2.96 8.96
C ALA A 111 11.48 3.92 8.16
N TYR A 112 10.87 4.91 7.51
CA TYR A 112 11.58 5.94 6.74
C TYR A 112 10.91 7.30 6.91
N SER A 113 11.69 8.31 7.29
CA SER A 113 11.25 9.70 7.53
C SER A 113 11.86 10.72 6.57
N GLY A 114 12.77 10.30 5.69
CA GLY A 114 13.43 11.18 4.72
C GLY A 114 12.50 11.62 3.57
N PRO A 115 13.02 12.42 2.63
CA PRO A 115 12.27 12.88 1.45
C PRO A 115 11.70 11.70 0.66
N LEU A 116 10.39 11.75 0.34
CA LEU A 116 9.65 10.69 -0.35
C LEU A 116 8.95 11.24 -1.59
N THR A 117 9.08 10.52 -2.69
CA THR A 117 8.32 10.75 -3.93
C THR A 117 7.58 9.47 -4.30
N ILE A 118 6.32 9.59 -4.70
CA ILE A 118 5.49 8.49 -5.16
C ILE A 118 5.20 8.68 -6.64
N LEU A 119 5.55 7.68 -7.46
CA LEU A 119 5.21 7.68 -8.88
C LEU A 119 3.90 6.93 -9.10
N VAL A 120 2.99 7.55 -9.84
CA VAL A 120 1.69 6.98 -10.21
C VAL A 120 1.41 7.17 -11.69
N ASP A 121 0.54 6.31 -12.23
CA ASP A 121 0.02 6.43 -13.59
C ASP A 121 -1.46 6.06 -13.66
N ARG A 122 -2.03 6.05 -14.86
CA ARG A 122 -3.44 5.71 -15.11
C ARG A 122 -3.83 4.28 -14.72
N PHE A 123 -2.87 3.39 -14.52
CA PHE A 123 -3.08 2.00 -14.07
C PHE A 123 -2.93 1.84 -12.56
N SER A 124 -2.42 2.86 -11.86
CA SER A 124 -2.41 2.89 -10.41
C SER A 124 -3.84 2.95 -9.89
N ALA A 125 -4.30 1.88 -9.22
CA ALA A 125 -5.70 1.74 -8.83
C ALA A 125 -5.87 1.23 -7.39
N SER A 126 -7.05 1.50 -6.78
CA SER A 126 -7.47 0.87 -5.51
C SER A 126 -6.48 1.12 -4.36
N ALA A 127 -5.82 0.07 -3.82
CA ALA A 127 -4.83 0.17 -2.75
C ALA A 127 -3.68 1.15 -3.07
N SER A 128 -3.26 1.26 -4.34
CA SER A 128 -2.28 2.26 -4.80
C SER A 128 -2.79 3.67 -4.62
N GLU A 129 -4.07 3.91 -4.92
CA GLU A 129 -4.72 5.21 -4.79
C GLU A 129 -4.89 5.59 -3.32
N ILE A 130 -5.26 4.63 -2.46
CA ILE A 130 -5.37 4.82 -1.01
C ILE A 130 -4.02 5.22 -0.42
N PHE A 131 -2.95 4.52 -0.79
CA PHE A 131 -1.61 4.85 -0.33
C PHE A 131 -1.17 6.24 -0.81
N ALA A 132 -1.28 6.54 -2.10
CA ALA A 132 -0.88 7.82 -2.68
C ALA A 132 -1.68 8.99 -2.08
N ALA A 133 -3.00 8.81 -1.90
CA ALA A 133 -3.87 9.80 -1.28
C ALA A 133 -3.45 10.07 0.18
N ALA A 134 -3.20 9.04 0.98
CA ALA A 134 -2.73 9.21 2.36
C ALA A 134 -1.40 9.98 2.41
N MET A 135 -0.42 9.63 1.56
CA MET A 135 0.86 10.37 1.49
C MET A 135 0.67 11.84 1.14
N GLN A 136 -0.26 12.13 0.23
CA GLN A 136 -0.59 13.50 -0.19
C GLN A 136 -1.31 14.26 0.94
N ASP A 137 -2.33 13.67 1.58
CA ASP A 137 -3.13 14.30 2.63
C ASP A 137 -2.29 14.64 3.87
N TYR A 138 -1.34 13.78 4.21
CA TYR A 138 -0.38 14.03 5.29
C TYR A 138 0.78 14.98 4.89
N GLY A 139 0.87 15.39 3.63
CA GLY A 139 2.05 16.12 3.13
C GLY A 139 3.35 15.33 3.32
N ARG A 140 3.24 14.00 3.43
CA ARG A 140 4.38 13.11 3.72
C ARG A 140 5.28 12.89 2.52
N GLY A 141 4.73 12.95 1.32
CA GLY A 141 5.46 12.71 0.09
C GLY A 141 4.87 13.47 -1.08
N LEU A 142 5.69 13.66 -2.11
CA LEU A 142 5.29 14.28 -3.37
C LEU A 142 4.77 13.19 -4.32
N VAL A 143 3.49 13.30 -4.71
CA VAL A 143 2.89 12.40 -5.71
C VAL A 143 3.10 13.00 -7.10
N ILE A 144 3.74 12.24 -7.99
CA ILE A 144 4.09 12.66 -9.35
C ILE A 144 3.60 11.61 -10.35
N GLY A 145 3.04 12.07 -11.46
CA GLY A 145 2.64 11.22 -12.57
C GLY A 145 1.36 11.66 -13.23
N GLN A 146 0.60 10.71 -13.72
CA GLN A 146 -0.69 10.92 -14.38
C GLN A 146 -1.84 10.75 -13.38
N GLN A 147 -3.03 11.19 -13.76
CA GLN A 147 -4.25 10.87 -13.03
C GLN A 147 -4.38 9.34 -12.89
N THR A 148 -4.67 8.88 -11.68
CA THR A 148 -4.85 7.46 -11.37
C THR A 148 -6.17 6.91 -11.93
N TYR A 149 -6.39 5.62 -11.78
CA TYR A 149 -7.52 4.91 -12.40
C TYR A 149 -8.89 5.39 -11.90
N GLY A 150 -9.02 5.72 -10.59
CA GLY A 150 -10.28 6.15 -9.99
C GLY A 150 -11.18 5.00 -9.54
N LYS A 151 -10.60 3.89 -9.04
CA LYS A 151 -11.38 2.78 -8.47
C LYS A 151 -11.95 3.15 -7.10
N GLY A 152 -13.15 3.72 -7.10
CA GLY A 152 -13.86 4.18 -5.90
C GLY A 152 -14.67 3.09 -5.19
N SER A 153 -14.24 1.84 -5.17
CA SER A 153 -14.93 0.75 -4.47
C SER A 153 -13.97 -0.21 -3.79
N VAL A 154 -14.33 -0.67 -2.58
CA VAL A 154 -13.66 -1.76 -1.88
C VAL A 154 -14.49 -3.03 -2.01
N GLN A 155 -13.83 -4.14 -2.33
CA GLN A 155 -14.45 -5.44 -2.56
C GLN A 155 -13.86 -6.48 -1.62
N ASN A 156 -14.70 -7.39 -1.15
CA ASN A 156 -14.30 -8.60 -0.44
C ASN A 156 -14.54 -9.83 -1.29
N LEU A 157 -13.68 -10.83 -1.10
CA LEU A 157 -13.80 -12.16 -1.67
C LEU A 157 -14.39 -13.09 -0.62
N TYR A 158 -15.52 -13.72 -0.95
CA TYR A 158 -16.20 -14.67 -0.10
C TYR A 158 -16.07 -16.07 -0.71
N PRO A 159 -15.32 -17.00 -0.10
CA PRO A 159 -15.26 -18.39 -0.54
C PRO A 159 -16.65 -19.02 -0.47
N LEU A 160 -17.15 -19.51 -1.59
CA LEU A 160 -18.48 -20.14 -1.67
C LEU A 160 -18.52 -21.51 -1.00
N ASP A 161 -17.38 -22.17 -0.87
CA ASP A 161 -17.24 -23.48 -0.21
C ASP A 161 -17.69 -23.45 1.26
N ARG A 162 -17.69 -22.27 1.91
CA ARG A 162 -18.22 -22.10 3.28
C ARG A 162 -19.73 -22.39 3.39
N TYR A 163 -20.45 -22.31 2.29
CA TYR A 163 -21.90 -22.51 2.22
C TYR A 163 -22.28 -23.86 1.62
N ALA A 164 -21.28 -24.67 1.25
CA ALA A 164 -21.50 -25.96 0.65
C ALA A 164 -21.83 -27.04 1.70
N LEU A 165 -22.84 -27.82 1.39
CA LEU A 165 -23.14 -29.05 2.14
C LEU A 165 -22.27 -30.18 1.54
N GLY A 166 -21.04 -30.35 2.05
CA GLY A 166 -20.14 -31.42 1.59
C GLY A 166 -18.66 -31.07 1.67
N GLN A 167 -17.81 -32.01 1.25
CA GLN A 167 -16.36 -31.83 1.23
C GLN A 167 -15.94 -31.00 0.01
N ASP A 168 -15.34 -29.86 0.26
CA ASP A 168 -14.65 -28.94 -0.67
C ASP A 168 -15.03 -29.08 -2.17
N PRO A 169 -16.16 -28.54 -2.59
CA PRO A 169 -16.67 -28.72 -3.95
C PRO A 169 -16.02 -27.81 -5.00
N GLY A 170 -15.09 -26.92 -4.58
CA GLY A 170 -14.41 -26.02 -5.49
C GLY A 170 -15.31 -24.98 -6.17
N TYR A 171 -16.33 -24.47 -5.46
CA TYR A 171 -17.29 -23.48 -5.99
C TYR A 171 -16.68 -22.10 -6.27
N GLY A 172 -15.42 -21.86 -5.89
CA GLY A 172 -14.73 -20.62 -6.11
C GLY A 172 -15.09 -19.53 -5.12
N GLN A 173 -15.00 -18.27 -5.55
CA GLN A 173 -15.17 -17.10 -4.68
C GLN A 173 -16.11 -16.09 -5.30
N LEU A 174 -16.95 -15.48 -4.48
CA LEU A 174 -17.81 -14.36 -4.85
C LEU A 174 -17.13 -13.04 -4.49
N THR A 175 -16.99 -12.15 -5.46
CA THR A 175 -16.53 -10.77 -5.22
C THR A 175 -17.71 -9.86 -4.94
N VAL A 176 -17.74 -9.24 -3.76
CA VAL A 176 -18.82 -8.35 -3.35
C VAL A 176 -18.26 -6.98 -2.99
N THR A 177 -18.83 -5.92 -3.56
CA THR A 177 -18.51 -4.54 -3.14
C THR A 177 -19.11 -4.29 -1.76
N ILE A 178 -18.25 -3.93 -0.79
CA ILE A 178 -18.62 -3.73 0.61
C ILE A 178 -18.70 -2.26 1.00
N GLY A 179 -18.07 -1.37 0.25
CA GLY A 179 -18.08 0.05 0.57
C GLY A 179 -17.32 0.91 -0.42
N MET A 180 -17.37 2.21 -0.15
CA MET A 180 -16.66 3.24 -0.90
C MET A 180 -15.56 3.84 -0.02
N PRO A 181 -14.31 3.91 -0.50
CA PRO A 181 -13.22 4.57 0.20
C PRO A 181 -13.33 6.09 0.04
N TYR A 182 -13.05 6.80 1.11
CA TYR A 182 -12.87 8.26 1.15
C TYR A 182 -11.47 8.56 1.69
N ARG A 183 -10.93 9.69 1.27
CA ARG A 183 -9.63 10.18 1.73
C ARG A 183 -9.68 10.56 3.23
N VAL A 184 -8.51 10.75 3.83
CA VAL A 184 -8.37 11.24 5.21
C VAL A 184 -9.13 12.56 5.40
N THR A 185 -9.09 13.46 4.42
CA THR A 185 -9.81 14.75 4.38
C THR A 185 -11.30 14.66 4.06
N ARG A 186 -11.86 13.47 3.91
CA ARG A 186 -13.25 13.16 3.50
C ARG A 186 -13.58 13.45 2.03
N ASP A 187 -12.64 13.85 1.22
CA ASP A 187 -12.80 13.99 -0.23
C ASP A 187 -12.77 12.62 -0.93
N ARG A 188 -13.22 12.58 -2.19
CA ARG A 188 -13.15 11.37 -3.03
C ARG A 188 -11.89 11.38 -3.90
#